data_5394abaa4d437698876d55590a4758d9
#
_entry.id   5394abaa4d437698876d55590a4758d9
#
_cell.length_a   1.000
_cell.length_b   1.000
_cell.length_c   1.000
_cell.angle_alpha   90.00
_cell.angle_beta   90.00
_cell.angle_gamma   90.00
#
_symmetry.space_group_name_H-M   'P 1'
#
loop_
_entity.id
_entity.type
_entity.pdbx_description
1 polymer ?
#
loop_
_entity_poly.entity_id
_entity_poly.type
_entity_poly.pdbx_seq_one_letter_code
_entity_poly.pdbx_strand_id
1 'polypeptide(L)'
;MPSNRIKVIFHIGLEKTGTTSFQRFCTRNARGLIKHNVLYPKRSSAFYALNHAPLTASYLHSESPDDFYLRSTITSSKMVKSLKREIEASGAETVIISSEHLSSRFRAPKIEKLAEDFSEYDCHVVIALRDHLSRLFSSYSTHVMSGSDQTLDEYAESILLPDNLYMRYADTIRLWEASFGRDNVIVFDYNEASDVISSILSKIGLLHLRNKLTDEHKSNASLDATVTEALRLINIANRSERSNFSYIEFIKLNYVRSVLKKKLQQKSNCSHWSLRQPYLKQLLDIAKDDALWLAKNYSMPVSLIKSESLPLAAPEEFQEDVAKLLAKILTQTICARWTLYRFNMFSRAALFFILEKLRSIRRR
;
A
#
# COMPACT_ATOMS: atom_id res chain seq x y z
N MET A 1 -21.08 -4.26 32.26
CA MET A 1 -21.15 -5.40 31.32
C MET A 1 -20.37 -5.01 30.09
N PRO A 2 -19.47 -5.85 29.53
CA PRO A 2 -18.81 -5.50 28.28
C PRO A 2 -19.91 -5.30 27.22
N SER A 3 -19.86 -4.19 26.50
CA SER A 3 -20.81 -3.90 25.44
C SER A 3 -20.68 -5.01 24.38
N ASN A 4 -21.81 -5.65 24.05
CA ASN A 4 -21.87 -6.71 23.04
C ASN A 4 -21.81 -6.11 21.62
N ARG A 5 -20.93 -5.09 21.42
CA ARG A 5 -20.75 -4.41 20.14
C ARG A 5 -19.80 -5.22 19.27
N ILE A 6 -20.09 -5.31 17.98
CA ILE A 6 -19.19 -5.90 16.99
C ILE A 6 -17.89 -5.09 16.98
N LYS A 7 -16.75 -5.76 17.09
CA LYS A 7 -15.44 -5.14 17.02
C LYS A 7 -15.05 -4.90 15.56
N VAL A 8 -14.79 -3.65 15.19
CA VAL A 8 -14.32 -3.29 13.85
C VAL A 8 -12.88 -2.84 13.88
N ILE A 9 -12.02 -3.56 13.18
CA ILE A 9 -10.59 -3.28 13.07
C ILE A 9 -10.31 -2.56 11.76
N PHE A 10 -9.90 -1.30 11.82
CA PHE A 10 -9.36 -0.56 10.69
C PHE A 10 -7.85 -0.77 10.62
N HIS A 11 -7.38 -1.71 9.79
CA HIS A 11 -5.97 -1.86 9.49
C HIS A 11 -5.57 -0.84 8.41
N ILE A 12 -4.97 0.26 8.84
CA ILE A 12 -4.62 1.39 7.97
C ILE A 12 -3.17 1.37 7.48
N GLY A 13 -2.41 0.38 7.81
CA GLY A 13 -0.99 0.22 7.46
C GLY A 13 -0.13 1.01 8.43
N LEU A 14 0.95 1.63 8.06
CA LEU A 14 1.20 2.54 6.93
C LEU A 14 1.47 1.80 5.59
N GLU A 15 1.55 2.57 4.50
CA GLU A 15 2.06 2.03 3.25
C GLU A 15 3.50 1.50 3.45
N LYS A 16 3.84 0.39 2.78
CA LYS A 16 5.16 -0.28 2.81
C LYS A 16 5.50 -1.00 4.13
N THR A 17 4.48 -1.34 4.92
CA THR A 17 4.58 -2.12 6.17
C THR A 17 3.95 -3.51 6.06
N GLY A 18 4.02 -4.15 4.89
CA GLY A 18 3.51 -5.52 4.69
C GLY A 18 1.99 -5.64 4.53
N THR A 19 1.27 -4.54 4.34
CA THR A 19 -0.19 -4.50 4.18
C THR A 19 -0.69 -5.49 3.13
N THR A 20 -0.05 -5.57 1.97
CA THR A 20 -0.41 -6.51 0.90
C THR A 20 -0.34 -7.97 1.35
N SER A 21 0.63 -8.36 2.18
CA SER A 21 0.75 -9.72 2.70
C SER A 21 -0.42 -10.06 3.62
N PHE A 22 -0.75 -9.16 4.54
CA PHE A 22 -1.90 -9.31 5.44
C PHE A 22 -3.23 -9.34 4.67
N GLN A 23 -3.42 -8.46 3.71
CA GLN A 23 -4.62 -8.40 2.87
C GLN A 23 -4.79 -9.69 2.04
N ARG A 24 -3.71 -10.25 1.49
CA ARG A 24 -3.73 -11.55 0.80
C ARG A 24 -4.12 -12.67 1.75
N PHE A 25 -3.53 -12.70 2.94
CA PHE A 25 -3.88 -13.67 3.98
C PHE A 25 -5.38 -13.60 4.30
N CYS A 26 -5.91 -12.43 4.62
CA CYS A 26 -7.33 -12.25 4.93
C CYS A 26 -8.24 -12.63 3.74
N THR A 27 -7.87 -12.23 2.52
CA THR A 27 -8.65 -12.51 1.32
C THR A 27 -8.73 -14.00 1.03
N ARG A 28 -7.62 -14.74 1.15
CA ARG A 28 -7.56 -16.19 0.92
C ARG A 28 -8.30 -16.96 1.99
N ASN A 29 -8.17 -16.51 3.21
CA ASN A 29 -8.74 -17.18 4.38
C ASN A 29 -10.13 -16.66 4.77
N ALA A 30 -10.81 -15.83 3.98
CA ALA A 30 -12.08 -15.23 4.35
C ALA A 30 -13.15 -16.26 4.77
N ARG A 31 -13.20 -17.43 4.10
CA ARG A 31 -14.10 -18.56 4.48
C ARG A 31 -13.67 -19.24 5.79
N GLY A 32 -12.38 -19.27 6.09
CA GLY A 32 -11.86 -19.79 7.36
C GLY A 32 -12.09 -18.81 8.49
N LEU A 33 -11.84 -17.52 8.27
CA LEU A 33 -12.05 -16.45 9.25
C LEU A 33 -13.50 -16.40 9.73
N ILE A 34 -14.48 -16.48 8.83
CA ILE A 34 -15.90 -16.42 9.22
C ILE A 34 -16.33 -17.60 10.09
N LYS A 35 -15.71 -18.78 9.95
CA LYS A 35 -15.94 -19.93 10.86
C LYS A 35 -15.44 -19.68 12.28
N HIS A 36 -14.65 -18.65 12.49
CA HIS A 36 -14.11 -18.18 13.76
C HIS A 36 -14.68 -16.80 14.16
N ASN A 37 -15.87 -16.47 13.67
CA ASN A 37 -16.57 -15.20 13.95
C ASN A 37 -15.80 -13.95 13.51
N VAL A 38 -14.90 -14.07 12.52
CA VAL A 38 -14.13 -12.94 11.96
C VAL A 38 -14.53 -12.73 10.50
N LEU A 39 -15.06 -11.55 10.21
CA LEU A 39 -15.39 -11.15 8.83
C LEU A 39 -14.26 -10.35 8.20
N TYR A 40 -13.81 -10.74 7.02
CA TYR A 40 -13.11 -9.89 6.07
C TYR A 40 -14.08 -9.56 4.93
N PRO A 41 -14.71 -8.37 4.92
CA PRO A 41 -15.81 -8.07 3.99
C PRO A 41 -15.36 -8.14 2.53
N LYS A 42 -16.02 -8.97 1.72
CA LYS A 42 -15.67 -9.17 0.30
C LYS A 42 -16.86 -9.06 -0.65
N ARG A 43 -18.07 -8.95 -0.11
CA ARG A 43 -19.29 -8.92 -0.93
C ARG A 43 -19.78 -7.49 -1.16
N SER A 44 -19.46 -6.58 -0.24
CA SER A 44 -19.81 -5.16 -0.39
C SER A 44 -18.99 -4.48 -1.48
N SER A 45 -19.50 -3.36 -1.98
CA SER A 45 -18.77 -2.51 -2.93
C SER A 45 -17.51 -1.85 -2.33
N ALA A 46 -17.31 -1.98 -1.01
CA ALA A 46 -16.13 -1.48 -0.32
C ALA A 46 -14.87 -2.30 -0.58
N PHE A 47 -14.98 -3.51 -1.16
CA PHE A 47 -13.86 -4.41 -1.42
C PHE A 47 -13.50 -4.45 -2.90
N TYR A 48 -12.19 -4.42 -3.18
CA TYR A 48 -11.65 -4.66 -4.52
C TYR A 48 -10.33 -5.44 -4.45
N ALA A 49 -10.21 -6.47 -5.27
CA ALA A 49 -9.06 -7.35 -5.40
C ALA A 49 -8.59 -7.96 -4.08
N LEU A 50 -7.95 -7.21 -3.19
CA LEU A 50 -7.36 -7.66 -1.93
C LEU A 50 -7.77 -6.83 -0.72
N ASN A 51 -8.24 -5.60 -0.90
CA ASN A 51 -8.37 -4.60 0.15
C ASN A 51 -9.65 -3.76 0.02
N HIS A 52 -9.79 -2.82 0.94
CA HIS A 52 -10.94 -1.93 1.03
C HIS A 52 -10.62 -0.50 0.52
N ALA A 53 -9.72 -0.37 -0.49
CA ALA A 53 -9.43 0.92 -1.14
C ALA A 53 -10.68 1.62 -1.70
N PRO A 54 -11.71 0.92 -2.23
CA PRO A 54 -12.95 1.58 -2.63
C PRO A 54 -13.67 2.31 -1.49
N LEU A 55 -13.57 1.84 -0.24
CA LEU A 55 -14.09 2.58 0.91
C LEU A 55 -13.37 3.93 1.04
N THR A 56 -12.03 3.93 1.02
CA THR A 56 -11.25 5.17 1.04
C THR A 56 -11.63 6.10 -0.11
N ALA A 57 -11.70 5.57 -1.33
CA ALA A 57 -12.06 6.33 -2.53
C ALA A 57 -13.45 6.98 -2.41
N SER A 58 -14.41 6.34 -1.74
CA SER A 58 -15.76 6.88 -1.59
C SER A 58 -15.83 8.13 -0.71
N TYR A 59 -14.93 8.27 0.26
CA TYR A 59 -14.81 9.48 1.08
C TYR A 59 -14.07 10.62 0.35
N LEU A 60 -13.29 10.30 -0.69
CA LEU A 60 -12.56 11.25 -1.51
C LEU A 60 -13.32 11.61 -2.80
N HIS A 61 -14.57 11.20 -2.93
CA HIS A 61 -15.37 11.28 -4.16
C HIS A 61 -15.43 12.67 -4.80
N SER A 62 -15.42 13.73 -4.00
CA SER A 62 -15.44 15.14 -4.47
C SER A 62 -14.04 15.70 -4.74
N GLU A 63 -13.00 14.98 -4.38
CA GLU A 63 -11.62 15.38 -4.56
C GLU A 63 -11.04 14.62 -5.76
N SER A 64 -10.18 15.26 -6.57
CA SER A 64 -9.46 14.58 -7.65
C SER A 64 -8.21 13.91 -7.09
N PRO A 65 -8.27 12.66 -6.60
CA PRO A 65 -7.06 11.98 -6.15
C PRO A 65 -6.15 11.74 -7.36
N ASP A 66 -4.86 11.93 -7.19
CA ASP A 66 -3.86 11.66 -8.22
C ASP A 66 -3.80 10.17 -8.59
N ASP A 67 -4.30 9.32 -7.70
CA ASP A 67 -4.32 7.89 -7.87
C ASP A 67 -5.59 7.41 -8.56
N PHE A 68 -5.44 6.85 -9.76
CA PHE A 68 -6.54 6.30 -10.56
C PHE A 68 -7.36 5.23 -9.81
N TYR A 69 -6.73 4.45 -8.94
CA TYR A 69 -7.39 3.40 -8.17
C TYR A 69 -8.31 3.93 -7.07
N LEU A 70 -8.14 5.19 -6.68
CA LEU A 70 -8.94 5.82 -5.62
C LEU A 70 -10.14 6.59 -6.16
N ARG A 71 -10.42 6.55 -7.47
CA ARG A 71 -11.63 7.14 -8.05
C ARG A 71 -12.83 6.27 -7.72
N SER A 72 -13.86 6.88 -7.16
CA SER A 72 -15.14 6.21 -6.87
C SER A 72 -16.32 7.02 -7.39
N THR A 73 -17.25 6.35 -8.05
CA THR A 73 -18.56 6.90 -8.43
C THR A 73 -19.61 6.70 -7.34
N ILE A 74 -19.27 5.95 -6.28
CA ILE A 74 -20.15 5.62 -5.15
C ILE A 74 -19.79 6.52 -3.98
N THR A 75 -20.78 7.23 -3.44
CA THR A 75 -20.61 8.08 -2.26
C THR A 75 -20.31 7.26 -1.00
N SER A 76 -19.64 7.87 0.00
CA SER A 76 -19.32 7.22 1.27
C SER A 76 -20.59 6.67 1.97
N SER A 77 -21.67 7.40 1.99
CA SER A 77 -22.95 6.96 2.60
C SER A 77 -23.47 5.65 1.96
N LYS A 78 -23.47 5.54 0.63
CA LYS A 78 -23.89 4.30 -0.05
C LYS A 78 -22.90 3.16 0.20
N MET A 79 -21.61 3.46 0.22
CA MET A 79 -20.54 2.49 0.46
C MET A 79 -20.64 1.92 1.87
N VAL A 80 -20.72 2.78 2.88
CA VAL A 80 -20.87 2.41 4.30
C VAL A 80 -22.15 1.60 4.52
N LYS A 81 -23.29 2.02 3.95
CA LYS A 81 -24.53 1.25 4.03
C LYS A 81 -24.39 -0.16 3.44
N SER A 82 -23.70 -0.30 2.32
CA SER A 82 -23.42 -1.62 1.71
C SER A 82 -22.55 -2.49 2.61
N LEU A 83 -21.51 -1.91 3.21
CA LEU A 83 -20.60 -2.59 4.12
C LEU A 83 -21.28 -3.02 5.42
N LYS A 84 -22.05 -2.14 6.05
CA LYS A 84 -22.82 -2.46 7.26
C LYS A 84 -23.82 -3.60 7.06
N ARG A 85 -24.50 -3.65 5.91
CA ARG A 85 -25.37 -4.78 5.57
C ARG A 85 -24.62 -6.12 5.50
N GLU A 86 -23.39 -6.11 4.97
CA GLU A 86 -22.55 -7.32 4.95
C GLU A 86 -22.13 -7.71 6.38
N ILE A 87 -21.77 -6.74 7.21
CA ILE A 87 -21.41 -6.95 8.62
C ILE A 87 -22.58 -7.57 9.38
N GLU A 88 -23.75 -6.98 9.34
CA GLU A 88 -24.97 -7.44 10.01
C GLU A 88 -25.37 -8.85 9.56
N ALA A 89 -25.36 -9.11 8.25
CA ALA A 89 -25.72 -10.41 7.68
C ALA A 89 -24.71 -11.52 7.99
N SER A 90 -23.49 -11.18 8.44
CA SER A 90 -22.42 -12.16 8.65
C SER A 90 -22.51 -12.90 9.97
N GLY A 91 -23.11 -12.30 11.00
CA GLY A 91 -23.08 -12.79 12.38
C GLY A 91 -21.69 -12.78 13.03
N ALA A 92 -20.72 -12.08 12.44
CA ALA A 92 -19.36 -12.01 12.96
C ALA A 92 -19.26 -11.09 14.20
N GLU A 93 -18.38 -11.46 15.13
CA GLU A 93 -18.07 -10.66 16.32
C GLU A 93 -16.93 -9.66 16.04
N THR A 94 -16.05 -9.98 15.08
CA THR A 94 -14.93 -9.13 14.67
C THR A 94 -14.94 -8.93 13.17
N VAL A 95 -14.70 -7.70 12.74
CA VAL A 95 -14.62 -7.30 11.32
C VAL A 95 -13.26 -6.68 11.06
N ILE A 96 -12.58 -7.08 9.99
CA ILE A 96 -11.31 -6.52 9.57
C ILE A 96 -11.50 -5.74 8.27
N ILE A 97 -11.31 -4.44 8.31
CA ILE A 97 -11.30 -3.54 7.15
C ILE A 97 -9.84 -3.10 6.94
N SER A 98 -9.26 -3.38 5.77
CA SER A 98 -7.84 -3.07 5.51
C SER A 98 -7.68 -2.23 4.27
N SER A 99 -7.10 -1.05 4.44
CA SER A 99 -6.70 -0.15 3.36
C SER A 99 -5.60 0.80 3.84
N GLU A 100 -4.40 0.68 3.29
CA GLU A 100 -3.27 1.58 3.56
C GLU A 100 -3.52 3.01 3.08
N HIS A 101 -4.42 3.20 2.15
CA HIS A 101 -4.81 4.53 1.65
C HIS A 101 -5.55 5.37 2.69
N LEU A 102 -6.13 4.75 3.73
CA LEU A 102 -6.71 5.47 4.86
C LEU A 102 -5.65 6.33 5.56
N SER A 103 -4.44 5.77 5.80
CA SER A 103 -3.37 6.52 6.46
C SER A 103 -2.75 7.61 5.58
N SER A 104 -2.63 7.38 4.27
CA SER A 104 -1.93 8.30 3.37
C SER A 104 -2.84 9.39 2.78
N ARG A 105 -4.14 9.15 2.66
CA ARG A 105 -5.08 10.05 1.97
C ARG A 105 -6.05 10.78 2.91
N PHE A 106 -6.33 10.25 4.09
CA PHE A 106 -7.26 10.90 5.01
C PHE A 106 -6.58 12.03 5.80
N ARG A 107 -7.37 13.04 6.12
CA ARG A 107 -7.08 14.14 7.04
C ARG A 107 -8.22 14.22 8.03
N ALA A 108 -8.08 15.05 9.06
CA ALA A 108 -9.03 15.12 10.18
C ALA A 108 -10.51 15.03 9.76
N PRO A 109 -11.05 15.82 8.82
CA PRO A 109 -12.48 15.76 8.50
C PRO A 109 -12.95 14.41 7.94
N LYS A 110 -12.06 13.68 7.24
CA LYS A 110 -12.39 12.36 6.69
C LYS A 110 -12.30 11.27 7.75
N ILE A 111 -11.34 11.40 8.69
CA ILE A 111 -11.18 10.48 9.81
C ILE A 111 -12.34 10.62 10.76
N GLU A 112 -12.72 11.84 11.11
CA GLU A 112 -13.89 12.16 11.94
C GLU A 112 -15.17 11.56 11.33
N LYS A 113 -15.38 11.79 10.03
CA LYS A 113 -16.53 11.23 9.31
C LYS A 113 -16.55 9.70 9.30
N LEU A 114 -15.38 9.06 9.15
CA LEU A 114 -15.27 7.60 9.25
C LEU A 114 -15.63 7.11 10.66
N ALA A 115 -15.14 7.79 11.71
CA ALA A 115 -15.46 7.44 13.09
C ALA A 115 -16.96 7.60 13.40
N GLU A 116 -17.60 8.69 12.94
CA GLU A 116 -19.04 8.88 13.03
C GLU A 116 -19.82 7.77 12.34
N ASP A 117 -19.44 7.45 11.09
CA ASP A 117 -20.12 6.47 10.26
C ASP A 117 -20.07 5.05 10.86
N PHE A 118 -19.15 4.77 11.77
CA PHE A 118 -18.98 3.47 12.44
C PHE A 118 -19.17 3.55 13.96
N SER A 119 -19.76 4.60 14.49
CA SER A 119 -19.91 4.88 15.94
C SER A 119 -20.70 3.83 16.72
N GLU A 120 -21.56 3.05 16.07
CA GLU A 120 -22.29 1.95 16.70
C GLU A 120 -21.44 0.71 17.01
N TYR A 121 -20.24 0.60 16.40
CA TYR A 121 -19.31 -0.50 16.60
C TYR A 121 -18.22 -0.17 17.64
N ASP A 122 -17.54 -1.19 18.13
CA ASP A 122 -16.29 -1.06 18.90
C ASP A 122 -15.10 -0.96 17.93
N CYS A 123 -14.73 0.27 17.57
CA CYS A 123 -13.78 0.54 16.50
C CYS A 123 -12.36 0.65 17.02
N HIS A 124 -11.43 -0.10 16.42
CA HIS A 124 -9.99 -0.04 16.67
C HIS A 124 -9.21 0.24 15.40
N VAL A 125 -8.14 0.99 15.52
CA VAL A 125 -7.24 1.33 14.41
C VAL A 125 -5.89 0.64 14.62
N VAL A 126 -5.36 -0.01 13.59
CA VAL A 126 -4.07 -0.71 13.66
C VAL A 126 -3.09 -0.09 12.69
N ILE A 127 -1.95 0.35 13.23
CA ILE A 127 -0.89 1.06 12.52
C ILE A 127 0.43 0.34 12.70
N ALA A 128 1.01 -0.18 11.62
CA ALA A 128 2.37 -0.70 11.60
C ALA A 128 3.34 0.38 11.16
N LEU A 129 4.40 0.61 11.92
CA LEU A 129 5.45 1.57 11.61
C LEU A 129 6.69 0.85 11.09
N ARG A 130 7.41 1.48 10.19
CA ARG A 130 8.67 1.00 9.64
C ARG A 130 9.72 2.10 9.75
N ASP A 131 11.02 1.74 9.82
CA ASP A 131 12.06 2.75 9.80
C ASP A 131 11.92 3.67 8.57
N HIS A 132 12.17 4.96 8.78
CA HIS A 132 11.89 6.01 7.80
C HIS A 132 12.67 5.85 6.51
N LEU A 133 13.95 5.44 6.57
CA LEU A 133 14.79 5.23 5.39
C LEU A 133 14.30 4.07 4.54
N SER A 134 14.09 2.89 5.13
CA SER A 134 13.55 1.74 4.41
C SER A 134 12.18 2.02 3.82
N ARG A 135 11.35 2.81 4.53
CA ARG A 135 10.04 3.22 4.01
C ARG A 135 10.18 4.18 2.83
N LEU A 136 11.06 5.19 2.91
CA LEU A 136 11.35 6.11 1.81
C LEU A 136 11.76 5.35 0.56
N PHE A 137 12.77 4.47 0.65
CA PHE A 137 13.28 3.73 -0.49
C PHE A 137 12.24 2.76 -1.08
N SER A 138 11.46 2.08 -0.21
CA SER A 138 10.39 1.19 -0.66
C SER A 138 9.24 1.94 -1.33
N SER A 139 8.90 3.15 -0.87
CA SER A 139 7.87 3.99 -1.47
C SER A 139 8.34 4.59 -2.79
N TYR A 140 9.57 5.08 -2.85
CA TYR A 140 10.18 5.55 -4.09
C TYR A 140 10.21 4.47 -5.17
N SER A 141 10.67 3.25 -4.84
CA SER A 141 10.65 2.12 -5.77
C SER A 141 9.24 1.87 -6.33
N THR A 142 8.21 2.00 -5.51
CA THR A 142 6.82 1.83 -5.95
C THR A 142 6.37 3.00 -6.83
N HIS A 143 6.77 4.21 -6.49
CA HIS A 143 6.48 5.41 -7.27
C HIS A 143 7.06 5.31 -8.68
N VAL A 144 8.31 4.89 -8.80
CA VAL A 144 8.94 4.59 -10.10
C VAL A 144 8.25 3.44 -10.82
N MET A 145 7.90 2.35 -10.12
CA MET A 145 7.12 1.24 -10.69
C MET A 145 5.76 1.68 -11.25
N SER A 146 5.16 2.68 -10.65
CA SER A 146 3.89 3.27 -11.11
C SER A 146 4.07 4.22 -12.30
N GLY A 147 5.31 4.47 -12.73
CA GLY A 147 5.60 5.25 -13.94
C GLY A 147 6.22 6.61 -13.70
N SER A 148 6.56 6.96 -12.46
CA SER A 148 7.28 8.20 -12.20
C SER A 148 8.68 8.17 -12.79
N ASP A 149 9.13 9.33 -13.26
CA ASP A 149 10.47 9.61 -13.76
C ASP A 149 11.27 10.51 -12.82
N GLN A 150 10.69 10.87 -11.66
CA GLN A 150 11.37 11.64 -10.63
C GLN A 150 12.59 10.90 -10.09
N THR A 151 13.63 11.67 -9.78
CA THR A 151 14.78 11.18 -9.00
C THR A 151 14.37 10.92 -7.54
N LEU A 152 15.20 10.19 -6.78
CA LEU A 152 14.97 9.98 -5.36
C LEU A 152 14.94 11.30 -4.58
N ASP A 153 15.77 12.26 -4.95
CA ASP A 153 15.84 13.58 -4.31
C ASP A 153 14.56 14.39 -4.56
N GLU A 154 14.09 14.47 -5.81
CA GLU A 154 12.82 15.14 -6.15
C GLU A 154 11.61 14.48 -5.44
N TYR A 155 11.62 13.16 -5.35
CA TYR A 155 10.61 12.43 -4.60
C TYR A 155 10.69 12.75 -3.10
N ALA A 156 11.88 12.71 -2.51
CA ALA A 156 12.10 13.05 -1.10
C ALA A 156 11.67 14.48 -0.79
N GLU A 157 12.04 15.45 -1.63
CA GLU A 157 11.60 16.83 -1.50
C GLU A 157 10.06 16.92 -1.40
N SER A 158 9.34 16.24 -2.27
CA SER A 158 7.88 16.27 -2.29
C SER A 158 7.21 15.67 -1.05
N ILE A 159 7.77 14.58 -0.48
CA ILE A 159 7.15 13.89 0.65
C ILE A 159 7.63 14.37 2.02
N LEU A 160 8.71 15.15 2.07
CA LEU A 160 9.25 15.74 3.31
C LEU A 160 8.72 17.15 3.58
N LEU A 161 7.85 17.70 2.73
CA LEU A 161 7.19 18.98 2.97
C LEU A 161 6.48 19.00 4.34
N PRO A 162 6.43 20.16 5.02
CA PRO A 162 5.85 20.28 6.37
C PRO A 162 4.43 19.73 6.50
N ASP A 163 3.56 19.95 5.51
CA ASP A 163 2.15 19.55 5.46
C ASP A 163 1.94 18.14 4.91
N ASN A 164 3.02 17.48 4.47
CA ASN A 164 2.93 16.10 4.01
C ASN A 164 3.13 15.13 5.17
N LEU A 165 2.07 14.45 5.57
CA LEU A 165 2.07 13.51 6.69
C LEU A 165 2.72 12.16 6.36
N TYR A 166 3.09 11.92 5.09
CA TYR A 166 3.53 10.60 4.66
C TYR A 166 4.69 10.05 5.50
N MET A 167 5.66 10.88 5.89
CA MET A 167 6.79 10.48 6.74
C MET A 167 6.67 10.96 8.20
N ARG A 168 5.54 11.54 8.64
CA ARG A 168 5.30 12.06 9.98
C ARG A 168 4.40 11.13 10.77
N TYR A 169 4.99 10.20 11.49
CA TYR A 169 4.25 9.12 12.16
C TYR A 169 3.46 9.65 13.36
N ALA A 170 4.08 10.47 14.21
CA ALA A 170 3.42 11.04 15.37
C ALA A 170 2.20 11.87 14.97
N ASP A 171 2.32 12.70 13.93
CA ASP A 171 1.20 13.52 13.46
C ASP A 171 0.08 12.67 12.86
N THR A 172 0.43 11.63 12.09
CA THR A 172 -0.55 10.69 11.57
C THR A 172 -1.30 9.98 12.72
N ILE A 173 -0.58 9.49 13.72
CA ILE A 173 -1.19 8.79 14.87
C ILE A 173 -2.12 9.71 15.65
N ARG A 174 -1.67 10.95 15.95
CA ARG A 174 -2.49 11.96 16.66
C ARG A 174 -3.81 12.24 15.96
N LEU A 175 -3.84 12.30 14.63
CA LEU A 175 -5.09 12.48 13.88
C LEU A 175 -6.08 11.34 14.10
N TRP A 176 -5.58 10.10 14.16
CA TRP A 176 -6.42 8.94 14.41
C TRP A 176 -6.84 8.84 15.88
N GLU A 177 -5.94 9.17 16.82
CA GLU A 177 -6.26 9.25 18.24
C GLU A 177 -7.37 10.28 18.54
N ALA A 178 -7.35 11.43 17.86
CA ALA A 178 -8.35 12.48 18.05
C ALA A 178 -9.78 12.00 17.72
N SER A 179 -9.94 11.12 16.74
CA SER A 179 -11.26 10.66 16.30
C SER A 179 -11.69 9.33 16.91
N PHE A 180 -10.75 8.41 17.17
CA PHE A 180 -11.05 7.06 17.65
C PHE A 180 -10.76 6.88 19.15
N GLY A 181 -10.07 7.83 19.77
CA GLY A 181 -9.56 7.71 21.14
C GLY A 181 -8.23 6.92 21.18
N ARG A 182 -7.36 7.35 22.10
CA ARG A 182 -6.01 6.80 22.23
C ARG A 182 -5.98 5.28 22.45
N ASP A 183 -6.83 4.78 23.35
CA ASP A 183 -6.84 3.36 23.71
C ASP A 183 -7.27 2.43 22.57
N ASN A 184 -7.91 3.01 21.56
CA ASN A 184 -8.36 2.31 20.36
C ASN A 184 -7.37 2.40 19.19
N VAL A 185 -6.23 3.12 19.34
CA VAL A 185 -5.19 3.20 18.32
C VAL A 185 -4.01 2.32 18.71
N ILE A 186 -3.86 1.21 18.02
CA ILE A 186 -2.85 0.19 18.25
C ILE A 186 -1.68 0.43 17.31
N VAL A 187 -0.51 0.75 17.87
CA VAL A 187 0.72 1.01 17.10
C VAL A 187 1.77 -0.05 17.40
N PHE A 188 2.50 -0.51 16.39
CA PHE A 188 3.60 -1.47 16.57
C PHE A 188 4.71 -1.29 15.53
N ASP A 189 5.92 -1.77 15.85
CA ASP A 189 7.07 -1.72 14.94
C ASP A 189 7.04 -2.91 13.97
N TYR A 190 7.00 -2.62 12.67
CA TYR A 190 7.10 -3.61 11.60
C TYR A 190 8.48 -4.30 11.59
N ASN A 191 9.55 -3.62 11.97
CA ASN A 191 10.91 -4.15 11.92
C ASN A 191 11.17 -5.24 12.97
N GLU A 192 10.43 -5.23 14.08
CA GLU A 192 10.50 -6.27 15.11
C GLU A 192 9.72 -7.53 14.73
N ALA A 193 8.94 -7.46 13.66
CA ALA A 193 8.10 -8.55 13.21
C ALA A 193 8.90 -9.56 12.39
N SER A 194 9.13 -10.75 12.93
CA SER A 194 9.61 -11.89 12.13
C SER A 194 8.59 -12.33 11.08
N ASP A 195 7.31 -12.16 11.39
CA ASP A 195 6.16 -12.39 10.51
C ASP A 195 5.09 -11.31 10.76
N VAL A 196 4.92 -10.42 9.79
CA VAL A 196 3.97 -9.29 9.87
C VAL A 196 2.52 -9.74 10.06
N ILE A 197 2.13 -10.89 9.52
CA ILE A 197 0.77 -11.42 9.67
C ILE A 197 0.55 -11.81 11.13
N SER A 198 1.48 -12.55 11.72
CA SER A 198 1.44 -12.94 13.14
C SER A 198 1.41 -11.72 14.05
N SER A 199 2.21 -10.69 13.74
CA SER A 199 2.25 -9.46 14.52
C SER A 199 0.92 -8.71 14.50
N ILE A 200 0.32 -8.53 13.33
CA ILE A 200 -1.01 -7.90 13.21
C ILE A 200 -2.06 -8.73 13.95
N LEU A 201 -2.12 -10.05 13.71
CA LEU A 201 -3.08 -10.92 14.37
C LEU A 201 -2.93 -10.91 15.90
N SER A 202 -1.69 -10.86 16.41
CA SER A 202 -1.43 -10.72 17.84
C SER A 202 -2.00 -9.42 18.40
N LYS A 203 -1.75 -8.30 17.75
CA LYS A 203 -2.21 -6.98 18.19
C LYS A 203 -3.74 -6.85 18.21
N ILE A 204 -4.45 -7.58 17.38
CA ILE A 204 -5.91 -7.59 17.34
C ILE A 204 -6.56 -8.75 18.13
N GLY A 205 -5.76 -9.57 18.82
CA GLY A 205 -6.25 -10.70 19.65
C GLY A 205 -6.59 -11.97 18.86
N LEU A 206 -6.14 -12.09 17.61
CA LEU A 206 -6.46 -13.19 16.70
C LEU A 206 -5.27 -14.12 16.39
N LEU A 207 -4.18 -14.06 17.17
CA LEU A 207 -2.98 -14.87 16.93
C LEU A 207 -3.27 -16.38 16.88
N HIS A 208 -4.24 -16.84 17.66
CA HIS A 208 -4.67 -18.25 17.70
C HIS A 208 -5.19 -18.78 16.34
N LEU A 209 -5.53 -17.89 15.40
CA LEU A 209 -5.95 -18.25 14.05
C LEU A 209 -4.76 -18.47 13.10
N ARG A 210 -3.55 -18.03 13.47
CA ARG A 210 -2.38 -18.07 12.58
C ARG A 210 -2.08 -19.49 12.08
N ASN A 211 -2.13 -20.48 12.96
CA ASN A 211 -1.83 -21.88 12.64
C ASN A 211 -3.05 -22.66 12.11
N LYS A 212 -4.25 -22.08 12.18
CA LYS A 212 -5.49 -22.71 11.69
C LYS A 212 -5.82 -22.34 10.25
N LEU A 213 -5.10 -21.35 9.70
CA LEU A 213 -5.35 -20.78 8.40
C LEU A 213 -4.13 -20.97 7.48
N THR A 214 -4.40 -21.08 6.18
CA THR A 214 -3.33 -21.33 5.20
C THR A 214 -2.48 -20.08 4.98
N ASP A 215 -1.16 -20.29 4.95
CA ASP A 215 -0.19 -19.26 4.59
C ASP A 215 0.69 -19.73 3.43
N GLU A 216 0.54 -19.07 2.30
CA GLU A 216 1.49 -19.16 1.20
C GLU A 216 2.27 -17.85 1.13
N HIS A 217 3.31 -17.73 1.93
CA HIS A 217 4.15 -16.55 1.96
C HIS A 217 4.99 -16.45 0.68
N LYS A 218 4.53 -15.62 -0.25
CA LYS A 218 5.43 -15.03 -1.26
C LYS A 218 5.77 -13.61 -0.80
N SER A 219 6.92 -13.46 -0.19
CA SER A 219 7.50 -12.17 0.13
C SER A 219 7.63 -11.35 -1.17
N ASN A 220 7.00 -10.17 -1.19
CA ASN A 220 7.29 -9.18 -2.21
C ASN A 220 8.56 -8.44 -1.78
N ALA A 221 9.73 -8.91 -2.20
CA ALA A 221 10.97 -8.17 -2.00
C ALA A 221 10.86 -6.77 -2.64
N SER A 222 11.32 -5.75 -1.92
CA SER A 222 11.53 -4.40 -2.46
C SER A 222 12.47 -4.48 -3.67
N LEU A 223 12.31 -3.57 -4.62
CA LEU A 223 13.32 -3.38 -5.66
C LEU A 223 14.57 -2.76 -5.04
N ASP A 224 15.74 -3.19 -5.50
CA ASP A 224 16.98 -2.51 -5.19
C ASP A 224 17.12 -1.17 -5.94
N ALA A 225 18.13 -0.38 -5.55
CA ALA A 225 18.38 0.93 -6.14
C ALA A 225 18.65 0.85 -7.65
N THR A 226 19.46 -0.11 -8.07
CA THR A 226 19.84 -0.30 -9.48
C THR A 226 18.65 -0.61 -10.38
N VAL A 227 17.80 -1.53 -9.93
CA VAL A 227 16.58 -1.89 -10.69
C VAL A 227 15.61 -0.72 -10.74
N THR A 228 15.50 0.03 -9.65
CA THR A 228 14.62 1.19 -9.58
C THR A 228 15.08 2.28 -10.53
N GLU A 229 16.38 2.59 -10.55
CA GLU A 229 16.94 3.60 -11.46
C GLU A 229 16.79 3.19 -12.92
N ALA A 230 17.03 1.94 -13.24
CA ALA A 230 16.80 1.43 -14.58
C ALA A 230 15.35 1.60 -15.06
N LEU A 231 14.40 1.35 -14.17
CA LEU A 231 12.98 1.58 -14.47
C LEU A 231 12.64 3.07 -14.62
N ARG A 232 13.28 3.95 -13.83
CA ARG A 232 13.14 5.40 -13.96
C ARG A 232 13.59 5.89 -15.33
N LEU A 233 14.76 5.45 -15.79
CA LEU A 233 15.27 5.79 -17.12
C LEU A 233 14.32 5.34 -18.25
N ILE A 234 13.71 4.17 -18.10
CA ILE A 234 12.67 3.71 -19.03
C ILE A 234 11.44 4.62 -18.98
N ASN A 235 11.05 5.11 -17.80
CA ASN A 235 9.94 6.04 -17.69
C ASN A 235 10.23 7.37 -18.37
N ILE A 236 11.47 7.88 -18.28
CA ILE A 236 11.93 9.08 -19.01
C ILE A 236 11.82 8.85 -20.52
N ALA A 237 12.37 7.75 -21.02
CA ALA A 237 12.34 7.43 -22.46
C ALA A 237 10.91 7.34 -23.01
N ASN A 238 9.94 6.92 -22.20
CA ASN A 238 8.54 6.82 -22.62
C ASN A 238 7.72 8.09 -22.32
N ARG A 239 8.31 9.14 -21.74
CA ARG A 239 7.58 10.38 -21.38
C ARG A 239 7.13 11.15 -22.59
N SER A 240 7.91 11.19 -23.67
CA SER A 240 7.61 11.90 -24.90
C SER A 240 6.38 11.37 -25.64
N GLU A 241 5.99 10.11 -25.38
CA GLU A 241 4.83 9.49 -26.02
C GLU A 241 3.53 9.63 -25.21
N ARG A 242 3.57 10.25 -24.01
CA ARG A 242 2.45 10.27 -23.05
C ARG A 242 1.27 11.16 -23.44
N SER A 243 1.36 12.04 -24.42
CA SER A 243 0.24 12.92 -24.82
C SER A 243 -0.99 12.17 -25.33
N ASN A 244 -0.85 10.88 -25.72
CA ASN A 244 -1.92 10.01 -26.19
C ASN A 244 -1.93 8.63 -25.51
N PHE A 245 -1.55 8.55 -24.21
CA PHE A 245 -1.37 7.29 -23.51
C PHE A 245 -2.70 6.55 -23.31
N SER A 246 -2.94 5.53 -24.10
CA SER A 246 -4.12 4.68 -23.98
C SER A 246 -3.97 3.70 -22.79
N TYR A 247 -5.09 3.21 -22.28
CA TYR A 247 -5.11 2.14 -21.24
C TYR A 247 -4.28 0.91 -21.65
N ILE A 248 -4.22 0.62 -22.94
CA ILE A 248 -3.44 -0.49 -23.50
C ILE A 248 -1.92 -0.26 -23.31
N GLU A 249 -1.46 0.98 -23.49
CA GLU A 249 -0.04 1.33 -23.32
C GLU A 249 0.37 1.31 -21.85
N PHE A 250 -0.51 1.73 -20.95
CA PHE A 250 -0.31 1.57 -19.50
C PHE A 250 -0.10 0.09 -19.12
N ILE A 251 -0.92 -0.81 -19.65
CA ILE A 251 -0.78 -2.25 -19.39
C ILE A 251 0.51 -2.80 -20.00
N LYS A 252 0.88 -2.38 -21.21
CA LYS A 252 2.14 -2.75 -21.87
C LYS A 252 3.33 -2.38 -20.99
N LEU A 253 3.37 -1.15 -20.52
CA LEU A 253 4.48 -0.63 -19.72
C LEU A 253 4.58 -1.34 -18.37
N ASN A 254 3.46 -1.63 -17.70
CA ASN A 254 3.44 -2.41 -16.47
C ASN A 254 3.91 -3.86 -16.67
N TYR A 255 3.62 -4.48 -17.80
CA TYR A 255 4.16 -5.78 -18.14
C TYR A 255 5.68 -5.74 -18.32
N VAL A 256 6.18 -4.76 -19.09
CA VAL A 256 7.62 -4.53 -19.29
C VAL A 256 8.33 -4.38 -17.94
N ARG A 257 7.80 -3.52 -17.06
CA ARG A 257 8.33 -3.32 -15.70
C ARG A 257 8.36 -4.62 -14.90
N SER A 258 7.30 -5.43 -14.98
CA SER A 258 7.22 -6.70 -14.26
C SER A 258 8.22 -7.75 -14.74
N VAL A 259 8.48 -7.80 -16.04
CA VAL A 259 9.48 -8.70 -16.66
C VAL A 259 10.90 -8.26 -16.29
N LEU A 260 11.18 -6.96 -16.36
CA LEU A 260 12.46 -6.37 -15.96
C LEU A 260 12.74 -6.61 -14.49
N LYS A 261 11.77 -6.36 -13.61
CA LYS A 261 11.86 -6.68 -12.19
C LYS A 261 12.39 -8.10 -11.97
N LYS A 262 11.77 -9.09 -12.61
CA LYS A 262 12.18 -10.51 -12.46
C LYS A 262 13.59 -10.79 -12.96
N LYS A 263 13.97 -10.18 -14.09
CA LYS A 263 15.28 -10.44 -14.70
C LYS A 263 16.44 -9.73 -13.98
N LEU A 264 16.20 -8.51 -13.52
CA LEU A 264 17.22 -7.69 -12.87
C LEU A 264 17.44 -8.08 -11.42
N GLN A 265 16.39 -8.42 -10.68
CA GLN A 265 16.51 -8.92 -9.29
C GLN A 265 17.37 -10.20 -9.17
N GLN A 266 17.48 -10.98 -10.24
CA GLN A 266 18.34 -12.18 -10.28
C GLN A 266 19.82 -11.86 -10.49
N LYS A 267 20.17 -10.65 -10.91
CA LYS A 267 21.54 -10.26 -11.33
C LYS A 267 22.16 -9.14 -10.48
N SER A 268 21.37 -8.49 -9.63
CA SER A 268 21.82 -7.34 -8.86
C SER A 268 22.27 -7.76 -7.47
N ASN A 269 23.56 -7.54 -7.17
CA ASN A 269 24.13 -7.69 -5.82
C ASN A 269 24.43 -6.33 -5.16
N CYS A 270 24.01 -5.22 -5.76
CA CYS A 270 24.25 -3.86 -5.26
C CYS A 270 22.94 -3.15 -4.93
N SER A 271 22.77 -2.77 -3.66
CA SER A 271 21.61 -2.04 -3.17
C SER A 271 22.05 -0.75 -2.47
N HIS A 272 22.67 0.17 -3.21
CA HIS A 272 23.11 1.42 -2.63
C HIS A 272 22.18 2.56 -3.06
N TRP A 273 21.34 3.03 -2.13
CA TRP A 273 20.55 4.22 -2.30
C TRP A 273 21.38 5.45 -1.95
N SER A 274 21.32 6.49 -2.78
CA SER A 274 21.94 7.77 -2.49
C SER A 274 20.86 8.83 -2.36
N LEU A 275 20.85 9.51 -1.22
CA LEU A 275 20.00 10.65 -0.93
C LEU A 275 20.87 11.84 -0.57
N ARG A 276 20.66 13.01 -1.18
CA ARG A 276 21.44 14.22 -0.89
C ARG A 276 21.31 14.62 0.58
N GLN A 277 22.40 15.14 1.14
CA GLN A 277 22.53 15.47 2.56
C GLN A 277 21.38 16.34 3.13
N PRO A 278 20.86 17.39 2.45
CA PRO A 278 19.76 18.17 3.00
C PRO A 278 18.50 17.34 3.28
N TYR A 279 18.12 16.46 2.34
CA TYR A 279 16.94 15.60 2.49
C TYR A 279 17.16 14.47 3.49
N LEU A 280 18.36 13.90 3.51
CA LEU A 280 18.73 12.90 4.50
C LEU A 280 18.65 13.48 5.92
N LYS A 281 19.24 14.67 6.14
CA LYS A 281 19.18 15.35 7.42
C LYS A 281 17.74 15.63 7.84
N GLN A 282 16.93 16.20 6.95
CA GLN A 282 15.52 16.47 7.21
C GLN A 282 14.74 15.19 7.58
N LEU A 283 14.97 14.10 6.86
CA LEU A 283 14.32 12.80 7.16
C LEU A 283 14.75 12.28 8.54
N LEU A 284 16.04 12.38 8.88
CA LEU A 284 16.56 11.94 10.18
C LEU A 284 16.03 12.79 11.33
N ASP A 285 15.87 14.11 11.14
CA ASP A 285 15.27 15.00 12.13
C ASP A 285 13.81 14.60 12.37
N ILE A 286 13.01 14.38 11.33
CA ILE A 286 11.63 13.86 11.44
C ILE A 286 11.61 12.52 12.17
N ALA A 287 12.48 11.58 11.79
CA ALA A 287 12.53 10.25 12.39
C ALA A 287 12.89 10.30 13.88
N LYS A 288 13.79 11.22 14.27
CA LYS A 288 14.16 11.45 15.67
C LYS A 288 12.98 12.00 16.48
N ASP A 289 12.26 12.98 15.96
CA ASP A 289 11.10 13.57 16.63
C ASP A 289 9.99 12.52 16.80
N ASP A 290 9.70 11.76 15.76
CA ASP A 290 8.76 10.62 15.81
C ASP A 290 9.18 9.58 16.85
N ALA A 291 10.46 9.18 16.86
CA ALA A 291 10.96 8.18 17.81
C ALA A 291 10.85 8.65 19.27
N LEU A 292 11.18 9.90 19.56
CA LEU A 292 11.05 10.49 20.91
C LEU A 292 9.58 10.53 21.35
N TRP A 293 8.68 10.92 20.44
CA TRP A 293 7.26 10.94 20.74
C TRP A 293 6.69 9.53 20.96
N LEU A 294 7.08 8.55 20.14
CA LEU A 294 6.65 7.16 20.25
C LEU A 294 7.18 6.49 21.52
N ALA A 295 8.43 6.75 21.91
CA ALA A 295 8.99 6.24 23.17
C ALA A 295 8.18 6.76 24.36
N LYS A 296 7.85 8.05 24.37
CA LYS A 296 7.08 8.69 25.45
C LYS A 296 5.63 8.19 25.50
N ASN A 297 4.99 7.99 24.36
CA ASN A 297 3.56 7.77 24.30
C ASN A 297 3.17 6.30 24.09
N TYR A 298 4.02 5.48 23.49
CA TYR A 298 3.72 4.07 23.15
C TYR A 298 4.73 3.08 23.74
N SER A 299 5.69 3.56 24.54
CA SER A 299 6.80 2.73 25.07
C SER A 299 7.52 1.95 23.95
N MET A 300 7.54 2.50 22.74
CA MET A 300 8.21 1.88 21.60
C MET A 300 9.70 2.21 21.63
N PRO A 301 10.59 1.24 21.34
CA PRO A 301 12.03 1.49 21.29
C PRO A 301 12.38 2.50 20.18
N VAL A 302 13.44 3.30 20.43
CA VAL A 302 13.92 4.33 19.48
C VAL A 302 14.55 3.74 18.20
N SER A 303 14.49 2.43 18.00
CA SER A 303 15.08 1.67 16.89
C SER A 303 14.49 1.97 15.49
N LEU A 304 13.53 2.89 15.39
CA LEU A 304 13.01 3.40 14.11
C LEU A 304 14.05 4.19 13.29
N ILE A 305 15.21 4.47 13.86
CA ILE A 305 16.34 5.07 13.19
C ILE A 305 17.43 4.01 13.04
N LYS A 306 17.44 3.27 11.92
CA LYS A 306 18.61 2.49 11.54
C LYS A 306 19.64 3.42 10.92
N SER A 307 20.62 3.84 11.72
CA SER A 307 21.74 4.69 11.28
C SER A 307 22.87 3.89 10.60
N GLU A 308 22.69 2.60 10.34
CA GLU A 308 23.74 1.78 9.75
C GLU A 308 23.98 2.16 8.30
N SER A 309 25.16 2.78 8.10
CA SER A 309 25.89 2.97 6.84
C SER A 309 25.02 3.17 5.59
N LEU A 310 24.67 4.41 5.31
CA LEU A 310 24.19 4.80 3.98
C LEU A 310 25.35 4.65 2.99
N PRO A 311 25.22 3.80 1.99
CA PRO A 311 26.23 3.72 0.94
C PRO A 311 26.18 4.97 0.07
N LEU A 312 27.35 5.46 -0.30
CA LEU A 312 27.55 6.62 -1.17
C LEU A 312 27.08 6.35 -2.61
N ALA A 313 26.78 7.43 -3.32
CA ALA A 313 26.25 7.43 -4.68
C ALA A 313 26.94 6.48 -5.66
N ALA A 314 26.12 5.86 -6.54
CA ALA A 314 26.66 5.21 -7.72
C ALA A 314 27.19 6.25 -8.72
N PRO A 315 28.32 6.02 -9.40
CA PRO A 315 28.85 6.94 -10.39
C PRO A 315 27.87 7.17 -11.56
N GLU A 316 27.89 8.38 -12.14
CA GLU A 316 27.03 8.75 -13.29
C GLU A 316 27.20 7.84 -14.50
N GLU A 317 28.43 7.33 -14.75
CA GLU A 317 28.76 6.37 -15.82
C GLU A 317 27.95 5.07 -15.76
N PHE A 318 27.56 4.63 -14.56
CA PHE A 318 26.74 3.43 -14.36
C PHE A 318 25.32 3.60 -14.92
N GLN A 319 24.79 4.82 -14.89
CA GLN A 319 23.42 5.11 -15.34
C GLN A 319 23.27 4.96 -16.86
N GLU A 320 24.28 5.38 -17.63
CA GLU A 320 24.23 5.34 -19.10
C GLU A 320 24.38 3.93 -19.66
N ASP A 321 25.26 3.12 -19.08
CA ASP A 321 25.49 1.73 -19.51
C ASP A 321 24.32 0.80 -19.14
N VAL A 322 23.70 1.02 -17.99
CA VAL A 322 22.47 0.31 -17.59
C VAL A 322 21.32 0.66 -18.54
N ALA A 323 21.17 1.93 -18.93
CA ALA A 323 20.13 2.34 -19.86
C ALA A 323 20.33 1.71 -21.26
N LYS A 324 21.55 1.67 -21.78
CA LYS A 324 21.90 1.03 -23.06
C LYS A 324 21.66 -0.49 -23.02
N LEU A 325 22.06 -1.15 -21.95
CA LEU A 325 21.83 -2.60 -21.76
C LEU A 325 20.35 -2.93 -21.68
N LEU A 326 19.57 -2.12 -20.98
CA LEU A 326 18.15 -2.30 -20.82
C LEU A 326 17.38 -2.06 -22.12
N ALA A 327 17.72 -1.04 -22.90
CA ALA A 327 17.15 -0.79 -24.20
C ALA A 327 17.38 -2.00 -25.14
N LYS A 328 18.57 -2.60 -25.11
CA LYS A 328 18.90 -3.78 -25.90
C LYS A 328 18.11 -5.03 -25.49
N ILE A 329 17.99 -5.28 -24.17
CA ILE A 329 17.22 -6.41 -23.62
C ILE A 329 15.72 -6.22 -23.91
N LEU A 330 15.22 -5.00 -23.81
CA LEU A 330 13.83 -4.66 -24.10
C LEU A 330 13.46 -4.93 -25.55
N THR A 331 14.27 -4.44 -26.48
CA THR A 331 14.02 -4.62 -27.92
C THR A 331 14.00 -6.09 -28.30
N GLN A 332 14.95 -6.91 -27.81
CA GLN A 332 15.07 -8.33 -28.16
C GLN A 332 13.99 -9.22 -27.47
N THR A 333 13.60 -8.89 -26.24
CA THR A 333 12.72 -9.78 -25.45
C THR A 333 11.25 -9.44 -25.64
N ILE A 334 10.90 -8.18 -25.83
CA ILE A 334 9.52 -7.72 -25.94
C ILE A 334 8.95 -8.02 -27.32
N CYS A 335 9.72 -7.81 -28.38
CA CYS A 335 9.27 -8.14 -29.73
C CYS A 335 8.99 -9.64 -29.89
N ALA A 336 9.78 -10.51 -29.27
CA ALA A 336 9.61 -11.97 -29.39
C ALA A 336 8.42 -12.53 -28.59
N ARG A 337 8.07 -11.93 -27.43
CA ARG A 337 7.00 -12.46 -26.54
C ARG A 337 5.69 -11.66 -26.58
N TRP A 338 5.70 -10.50 -27.20
CA TRP A 338 4.56 -9.60 -27.27
C TRP A 338 3.34 -10.22 -27.95
N THR A 339 3.53 -11.03 -28.99
CA THR A 339 2.47 -11.68 -29.73
C THR A 339 1.69 -12.69 -28.87
N LEU A 340 2.38 -13.48 -28.05
CA LEU A 340 1.78 -14.47 -27.13
C LEU A 340 1.04 -13.81 -25.96
N TYR A 341 1.59 -12.70 -25.41
CA TYR A 341 0.96 -11.97 -24.34
C TYR A 341 -0.30 -11.23 -24.79
N ARG A 342 -0.28 -10.66 -25.97
CA ARG A 342 -1.42 -9.98 -26.59
C ARG A 342 -2.63 -10.89 -26.67
N PHE A 343 -2.43 -12.16 -27.06
CA PHE A 343 -3.52 -13.15 -27.14
C PHE A 343 -4.13 -13.47 -25.76
N ASN A 344 -3.30 -13.62 -24.74
CA ASN A 344 -3.77 -13.99 -23.38
C ASN A 344 -4.42 -12.81 -22.64
N MET A 345 -4.06 -11.59 -22.95
CA MET A 345 -4.61 -10.37 -22.35
C MET A 345 -5.92 -9.93 -22.98
N PHE A 346 -6.05 -10.05 -24.31
CA PHE A 346 -7.32 -9.78 -25.00
C PHE A 346 -8.43 -10.70 -24.52
N SER A 347 -8.13 -11.97 -24.26
CA SER A 347 -9.11 -12.92 -23.70
C SER A 347 -9.55 -12.57 -22.27
N ARG A 348 -8.64 -12.06 -21.42
CA ARG A 348 -8.97 -11.63 -20.05
C ARG A 348 -9.70 -10.29 -19.99
N ALA A 349 -9.30 -9.32 -20.80
CA ALA A 349 -9.97 -8.02 -20.89
C ALA A 349 -11.37 -8.15 -21.51
N ALA A 350 -11.53 -8.98 -22.55
CA ALA A 350 -12.83 -9.28 -23.15
C ALA A 350 -13.74 -9.98 -22.14
N LEU A 351 -13.23 -10.94 -21.37
CA LEU A 351 -13.98 -11.63 -20.33
C LEU A 351 -14.41 -10.68 -19.20
N PHE A 352 -13.55 -9.77 -18.79
CA PHE A 352 -13.87 -8.74 -17.79
C PHE A 352 -14.96 -7.79 -18.30
N PHE A 353 -14.87 -7.32 -19.54
CA PHE A 353 -15.88 -6.45 -20.16
C PHE A 353 -17.24 -7.16 -20.33
N ILE A 354 -17.23 -8.45 -20.69
CA ILE A 354 -18.44 -9.26 -20.83
C ILE A 354 -19.09 -9.46 -19.45
N LEU A 355 -18.30 -9.75 -18.41
CA LEU A 355 -18.80 -9.93 -17.06
C LEU A 355 -19.37 -8.63 -16.46
N GLU A 356 -18.76 -7.49 -16.73
CA GLU A 356 -19.27 -6.16 -16.34
C GLU A 356 -20.61 -5.86 -17.05
N LYS A 357 -20.69 -6.13 -18.33
CA LYS A 357 -21.91 -5.93 -19.12
C LYS A 357 -23.05 -6.87 -18.68
N LEU A 358 -22.75 -8.12 -18.34
CA LEU A 358 -23.72 -9.06 -17.77
C LEU A 358 -24.19 -8.65 -16.37
N ARG A 359 -23.30 -8.08 -15.54
CA ARG A 359 -23.67 -7.52 -14.23
C ARG A 359 -24.57 -6.29 -14.36
N SER A 360 -24.35 -5.44 -15.37
CA SER A 360 -25.21 -4.27 -15.62
C SER A 360 -26.61 -4.64 -16.11
N ILE A 361 -26.74 -5.73 -16.86
CA ILE A 361 -28.04 -6.27 -17.34
C ILE A 361 -28.86 -6.92 -16.21
N ARG A 362 -28.18 -7.57 -15.22
CA ARG A 362 -28.86 -8.12 -14.02
C ARG A 362 -29.29 -7.06 -12.98
N ARG A 363 -28.92 -5.81 -13.15
CA ARG A 363 -29.26 -4.69 -12.28
C ARG A 363 -30.36 -3.77 -12.85
N ARG A 364 -30.86 -4.08 -14.03
CA ARG A 364 -32.10 -3.54 -14.60
C ARG A 364 -33.23 -4.55 -14.41
#